data_31dcb83527687c2f478db8f7f74fe625
#
_entry.id   31dcb83527687c2f478db8f7f74fe625
#
_cell.length_a   1.000
_cell.length_b   1.000
_cell.length_c   1.000
_cell.angle_alpha   90.00
_cell.angle_beta   90.00
_cell.angle_gamma   90.00
#
_symmetry.space_group_name_H-M   'P 1'
#
loop_
_entity.id
_entity.type
_entity.pdbx_description
1 polymer ?
#
loop_
_entity_poly.entity_id
_entity_poly.type
_entity_poly.pdbx_seq_one_letter_code
_entity_poly.pdbx_strand_id
1 'polypeptide(L)'
;MNNYIILHGSFGSKDGNWFPWLKEKLENKKHIVELPQMPVGVGNQNYDNWEKELNKIEVGENTTIIAHSIAPVFVCKYLIKNKIKVKKLIFVCGFNNYLGIDSDFDAVGCITTASGGLYWFGTGCAE
;
A
#
# COMPACT_ATOMS: atom_id res chain seq x y z
N MET A 1 2.42 16.48 -12.69
CA MET A 1 1.56 15.28 -12.68
C MET A 1 2.26 14.18 -11.92
N ASN A 2 1.59 13.59 -10.97
CA ASN A 2 2.15 12.50 -10.14
C ASN A 2 1.36 11.22 -10.34
N ASN A 3 2.02 10.10 -10.07
CA ASN A 3 1.40 8.79 -10.10
C ASN A 3 1.04 8.40 -8.67
N TYR A 4 -0.18 7.92 -8.49
CA TYR A 4 -0.68 7.45 -7.21
C TYR A 4 -1.08 6.00 -7.31
N ILE A 5 -0.76 5.23 -6.28
CA ILE A 5 -1.25 3.86 -6.13
C ILE A 5 -1.97 3.80 -4.80
N ILE A 6 -3.22 3.34 -4.81
CA ILE A 6 -4.03 3.17 -3.60
C ILE A 6 -4.20 1.69 -3.35
N LEU A 7 -3.78 1.22 -2.19
CA LEU A 7 -3.86 -0.21 -1.83
C LEU A 7 -4.81 -0.40 -0.65
N HIS A 8 -5.80 -1.28 -0.83
CA HIS A 8 -6.72 -1.67 0.21
C HIS A 8 -6.08 -2.69 1.16
N GLY A 9 -6.75 -2.98 2.28
CA GLY A 9 -6.25 -3.91 3.28
C GLY A 9 -6.74 -5.34 3.13
N SER A 10 -6.55 -6.11 4.21
CA SER A 10 -6.99 -7.50 4.29
C SER A 10 -8.49 -7.61 4.07
N PHE A 11 -8.90 -8.63 3.30
CA PHE A 11 -10.29 -8.88 2.97
C PHE A 11 -11.01 -7.66 2.39
N GLY A 12 -10.23 -6.71 1.89
CA GLY A 12 -10.77 -5.47 1.35
C GLY A 12 -11.11 -5.54 -0.13
N SER A 13 -11.54 -4.41 -0.64
CA SER A 13 -11.90 -4.26 -2.04
C SER A 13 -11.48 -2.89 -2.53
N LYS A 14 -11.07 -2.83 -3.79
CA LYS A 14 -10.78 -1.55 -4.44
C LYS A 14 -12.00 -0.63 -4.47
N ASP A 15 -13.20 -1.19 -4.39
CA ASP A 15 -14.45 -0.45 -4.44
C ASP A 15 -14.97 -0.06 -3.05
N GLY A 16 -14.25 -0.44 -1.99
CA GLY A 16 -14.64 -0.20 -0.61
C GLY A 16 -14.11 1.09 -0.03
N ASN A 17 -14.53 1.37 1.19
CA ASN A 17 -14.06 2.50 1.98
C ASN A 17 -14.06 3.82 1.19
N TRP A 18 -12.99 4.57 1.33
CA TRP A 18 -12.81 5.89 0.70
C TRP A 18 -12.00 5.80 -0.61
N PHE A 19 -11.67 4.60 -1.07
CA PHE A 19 -10.75 4.43 -2.20
C PHE A 19 -11.29 5.02 -3.52
N PRO A 20 -12.51 4.71 -3.95
CA PRO A 20 -13.03 5.29 -5.19
C PRO A 20 -13.17 6.82 -5.11
N TRP A 21 -13.57 7.32 -3.96
CA TRP A 21 -13.68 8.77 -3.74
C TRP A 21 -12.32 9.45 -3.89
N LEU A 22 -11.27 8.89 -3.27
CA LEU A 22 -9.94 9.48 -3.36
C LEU A 22 -9.39 9.42 -4.78
N LYS A 23 -9.61 8.29 -5.46
CA LYS A 23 -9.20 8.13 -6.86
C LYS A 23 -9.81 9.24 -7.72
N GLU A 24 -11.11 9.46 -7.60
CA GLU A 24 -11.79 10.53 -8.33
C GLU A 24 -11.20 11.90 -8.02
N LYS A 25 -10.97 12.20 -6.75
CA LYS A 25 -10.42 13.49 -6.34
C LYS A 25 -9.03 13.74 -6.92
N LEU A 26 -8.19 12.71 -6.93
CA LEU A 26 -6.85 12.83 -7.48
C LEU A 26 -6.87 12.94 -9.00
N GLU A 27 -7.71 12.17 -9.67
CA GLU A 27 -7.85 12.24 -11.13
C GLU A 27 -8.39 13.59 -11.58
N ASN A 28 -9.28 14.20 -10.81
CA ASN A 28 -9.78 15.56 -11.09
C ASN A 28 -8.67 16.60 -11.02
N LYS A 29 -7.60 16.32 -10.30
CA LYS A 29 -6.40 17.18 -10.24
C LYS A 29 -5.36 16.77 -11.29
N LYS A 30 -5.74 15.96 -12.25
CA LYS A 30 -4.89 15.52 -13.35
C LYS A 30 -3.75 14.58 -12.95
N HIS A 31 -3.89 13.88 -11.83
CA HIS A 31 -2.97 12.82 -11.47
C HIS A 31 -3.38 11.49 -12.09
N ILE A 32 -2.41 10.61 -12.27
CA ILE A 32 -2.67 9.23 -12.71
C ILE A 32 -2.83 8.38 -11.45
N VAL A 33 -3.92 7.63 -11.36
CA VAL A 33 -4.24 6.84 -10.16
C VAL A 33 -4.51 5.39 -10.53
N GLU A 34 -3.76 4.50 -9.91
CA GLU A 34 -4.00 3.06 -9.97
C GLU A 34 -4.65 2.61 -8.66
N LEU A 35 -5.72 1.87 -8.78
CA LEU A 35 -6.45 1.32 -7.64
C LEU A 35 -6.69 -0.18 -7.91
N PRO A 36 -5.66 -1.00 -7.72
CA PRO A 36 -5.77 -2.42 -8.05
C PRO A 36 -6.62 -3.18 -7.03
N GLN A 37 -7.28 -4.23 -7.50
CA GLN A 37 -7.88 -5.22 -6.63
C GLN A 37 -6.81 -6.23 -6.25
N MET A 38 -6.39 -6.21 -4.99
CA MET A 38 -5.43 -7.18 -4.50
C MET A 38 -6.13 -8.51 -4.19
N PRO A 39 -5.44 -9.65 -4.35
CA PRO A 39 -6.01 -10.94 -3.97
C PRO A 39 -6.40 -10.96 -2.50
N VAL A 40 -7.61 -11.40 -2.21
CA VAL A 40 -8.12 -11.48 -0.85
C VAL A 40 -8.69 -12.86 -0.54
N GLY A 41 -8.87 -13.15 0.73
CA GLY A 41 -9.39 -14.42 1.19
C GLY A 41 -8.30 -15.36 1.67
N VAL A 42 -8.74 -16.39 2.38
CA VAL A 42 -7.82 -17.38 2.98
C VAL A 42 -7.02 -18.06 1.88
N GLY A 43 -5.71 -18.07 2.01
CA GLY A 43 -4.80 -18.67 1.05
C GLY A 43 -4.46 -17.79 -0.16
N ASN A 44 -5.15 -16.69 -0.34
CA ASN A 44 -4.94 -15.79 -1.49
C ASN A 44 -4.23 -14.50 -1.11
N GLN A 45 -4.49 -13.98 0.08
CA GLN A 45 -3.87 -12.71 0.49
C GLN A 45 -2.53 -12.97 1.17
N ASN A 46 -1.52 -13.14 0.34
CA ASN A 46 -0.15 -13.33 0.79
C ASN A 46 0.78 -12.44 -0.02
N TYR A 47 2.02 -12.35 0.42
CA TYR A 47 3.01 -11.50 -0.21
C TYR A 47 3.20 -11.82 -1.70
N ASP A 48 3.38 -13.09 -2.03
CA ASP A 48 3.69 -13.48 -3.41
C ASP A 48 2.57 -13.10 -4.38
N ASN A 49 1.33 -13.33 -3.99
CA ASN A 49 0.19 -12.97 -4.82
C ASN A 49 0.03 -11.46 -4.96
N TRP A 50 0.26 -10.73 -3.88
CA TRP A 50 0.19 -9.27 -3.90
C TRP A 50 1.35 -8.67 -4.71
N GLU A 51 2.53 -9.26 -4.62
CA GLU A 51 3.68 -8.84 -5.44
C GLU A 51 3.37 -8.98 -6.93
N LYS A 52 2.76 -10.09 -7.33
CA LYS A 52 2.37 -10.31 -8.73
C LYS A 52 1.42 -9.23 -9.24
N GLU A 53 0.47 -8.82 -8.40
CA GLU A 53 -0.46 -7.75 -8.79
C GLU A 53 0.24 -6.39 -8.87
N LEU A 54 1.07 -6.06 -7.90
CA LEU A 54 1.76 -4.78 -7.93
C LEU A 54 2.79 -4.69 -9.06
N ASN A 55 3.39 -5.81 -9.44
CA ASN A 55 4.32 -5.87 -10.56
C ASN A 55 3.68 -5.49 -11.92
N LYS A 56 2.36 -5.50 -12.01
CA LYS A 56 1.64 -5.06 -13.21
C LYS A 56 1.59 -3.55 -13.34
N ILE A 57 1.98 -2.83 -12.30
CA ILE A 57 1.90 -1.38 -12.22
C ILE A 57 3.32 -0.82 -12.13
N GLU A 58 3.56 0.28 -12.82
CA GLU A 58 4.84 0.95 -12.74
C GLU A 58 4.97 1.67 -11.39
N VAL A 59 6.03 1.35 -10.66
CA VAL A 59 6.33 1.94 -9.36
C VAL A 59 7.72 2.57 -9.42
N GLY A 60 7.83 3.83 -9.12
CA GLY A 60 9.12 4.53 -9.20
C GLY A 60 9.15 5.85 -8.47
N GLU A 61 10.14 6.68 -8.79
CA GLU A 61 10.44 7.90 -8.05
C GLU A 61 9.33 8.96 -8.11
N ASN A 62 8.43 8.86 -9.07
CA ASN A 62 7.28 9.77 -9.17
C ASN A 62 6.01 9.21 -8.53
N THR A 63 6.10 8.04 -7.92
CA THR A 63 4.95 7.34 -7.37
C THR A 63 4.74 7.71 -5.90
N THR A 64 3.50 8.03 -5.56
CA THR A 64 3.02 8.11 -4.18
C THR A 64 2.14 6.89 -3.91
N ILE A 65 2.43 6.13 -2.87
CA ILE A 65 1.64 4.97 -2.50
C ILE A 65 0.83 5.30 -1.25
N ILE A 66 -0.48 5.14 -1.34
CA ILE A 66 -1.40 5.30 -0.23
C ILE A 66 -1.87 3.91 0.17
N ALA A 67 -1.48 3.47 1.36
CA ALA A 67 -1.69 2.09 1.79
C ALA A 67 -2.51 2.05 3.08
N HIS A 68 -3.52 1.19 3.09
CA HIS A 68 -4.48 1.06 4.18
C HIS A 68 -4.33 -0.27 4.91
N SER A 69 -4.45 -0.24 6.24
CA SER A 69 -4.48 -1.43 7.11
C SER A 69 -3.19 -2.26 7.01
N ILE A 70 -3.22 -3.45 6.44
CA ILE A 70 -2.04 -4.33 6.30
C ILE A 70 -1.16 -3.93 5.11
N ALA A 71 -1.67 -3.18 4.18
CA ALA A 71 -0.92 -2.82 2.97
C ALA A 71 0.41 -2.11 3.25
N PRO A 72 0.55 -1.26 4.28
CA PRO A 72 1.85 -0.68 4.62
C PRO A 72 2.96 -1.69 4.82
N VAL A 73 2.68 -2.80 5.51
CA VAL A 73 3.68 -3.85 5.74
C VAL A 73 4.11 -4.48 4.41
N PHE A 74 3.15 -4.79 3.56
CA PHE A 74 3.43 -5.30 2.23
C PHE A 74 4.28 -4.32 1.41
N VAL A 75 3.89 -3.05 1.40
CA VAL A 75 4.60 -2.02 0.62
C VAL A 75 6.05 -1.89 1.09
N CYS A 76 6.29 -1.84 2.39
CA CYS A 76 7.65 -1.75 2.92
C CYS A 76 8.49 -2.93 2.45
N LYS A 77 7.97 -4.14 2.57
CA LYS A 77 8.67 -5.35 2.12
C LYS A 77 8.93 -5.32 0.62
N TYR A 78 7.93 -4.95 -0.15
CA TYR A 78 8.02 -4.86 -1.62
C TYR A 78 9.12 -3.89 -2.06
N LEU A 79 9.13 -2.70 -1.50
CA LEU A 79 10.09 -1.67 -1.89
C LEU A 79 11.52 -2.04 -1.49
N ILE A 80 11.69 -2.64 -0.30
CA ILE A 80 13.00 -3.08 0.16
C ILE A 80 13.52 -4.23 -0.69
N LYS A 81 12.70 -5.25 -0.92
CA LYS A 81 13.07 -6.42 -1.70
C LYS A 81 13.48 -6.05 -3.12
N ASN A 82 12.75 -5.16 -3.74
CA ASN A 82 12.97 -4.77 -5.13
C ASN A 82 13.86 -3.53 -5.28
N LYS A 83 14.33 -2.97 -4.18
CA LYS A 83 15.21 -1.79 -4.16
C LYS A 83 14.60 -0.61 -4.92
N ILE A 84 13.31 -0.39 -4.75
CA ILE A 84 12.57 0.66 -5.42
C ILE A 84 12.45 1.88 -4.50
N LYS A 85 12.70 3.05 -5.06
CA LYS A 85 12.45 4.32 -4.39
C LYS A 85 11.16 4.92 -4.90
N VAL A 86 10.38 5.47 -3.99
CA VAL A 86 9.14 6.17 -4.35
C VAL A 86 9.18 7.58 -3.82
N LYS A 87 8.29 8.42 -4.35
CA LYS A 87 8.20 9.81 -3.94
C LYS A 87 7.70 9.95 -2.50
N LYS A 88 6.66 9.19 -2.15
CA LYS A 88 6.00 9.33 -0.85
C LYS A 88 5.24 8.05 -0.50
N LEU A 89 5.21 7.74 0.78
CA LEU A 89 4.36 6.69 1.35
C LEU A 89 3.40 7.33 2.33
N ILE A 90 2.12 7.05 2.19
CA ILE A 90 1.07 7.52 3.08
C ILE A 90 0.36 6.30 3.64
N PHE A 91 0.44 6.11 4.93
CA PHE A 91 -0.19 4.97 5.60
C PHE A 91 -1.42 5.45 6.35
N VAL A 92 -2.55 4.82 6.08
CA VAL A 92 -3.82 5.15 6.71
C VAL A 92 -4.27 3.96 7.54
N CYS A 93 -4.44 4.16 8.84
CA CYS A 93 -4.79 3.09 9.79
C CYS A 93 -3.86 1.88 9.65
N GLY A 94 -2.60 2.15 9.33
CA GLY A 94 -1.62 1.11 9.08
C GLY A 94 -0.97 0.59 10.34
N PHE A 95 -0.26 -0.51 10.21
CA PHE A 95 0.55 -1.08 11.26
C PHE A 95 1.79 -1.71 10.64
N ASN A 96 2.76 -2.01 11.47
CA ASN A 96 4.04 -2.54 11.02
C ASN A 96 4.57 -3.66 11.91
N ASN A 97 3.71 -4.23 12.72
CA ASN A 97 4.05 -5.30 13.64
C ASN A 97 3.31 -6.58 13.30
N TYR A 98 3.76 -7.67 13.91
CA TYR A 98 3.13 -8.97 13.77
C TYR A 98 1.70 -8.95 14.29
N LEU A 99 0.76 -9.36 13.46
CA LEU A 99 -0.65 -9.43 13.82
C LEU A 99 -1.19 -10.86 13.87
N GLY A 100 -0.44 -11.83 13.39
CA GLY A 100 -0.92 -13.21 13.33
C GLY A 100 -1.92 -13.46 12.21
N ILE A 101 -2.03 -12.55 11.25
CA ILE A 101 -2.99 -12.70 10.15
C ILE A 101 -2.35 -13.41 8.97
N ASP A 102 -1.15 -13.01 8.61
CA ASP A 102 -0.42 -13.58 7.50
C ASP A 102 1.08 -13.45 7.78
N SER A 103 1.75 -14.60 7.89
CA SER A 103 3.17 -14.61 8.24
C SER A 103 4.06 -13.91 7.22
N ASP A 104 3.64 -13.86 5.97
CA ASP A 104 4.42 -13.18 4.94
C ASP A 104 4.41 -11.66 5.12
N PHE A 105 3.33 -11.13 5.66
CA PHE A 105 3.24 -9.70 5.94
C PHE A 105 3.83 -9.35 7.30
N ASP A 106 3.79 -10.28 8.25
CA ASP A 106 4.20 -10.03 9.62
C ASP A 106 5.72 -9.94 9.80
N ALA A 107 6.48 -10.34 8.80
CA ALA A 107 7.93 -10.48 8.93
C ALA A 107 8.70 -9.16 8.85
N VAL A 108 8.04 -8.05 8.51
CA VAL A 108 8.75 -6.81 8.23
C VAL A 108 8.31 -5.69 9.13
N GLY A 109 9.21 -5.22 9.92
CA GLY A 109 9.03 -3.95 10.61
C GLY A 109 9.03 -2.81 9.59
N CYS A 110 8.24 -1.81 9.84
CA CYS A 110 8.24 -0.62 9.00
C CYS A 110 9.57 0.09 9.14
N ILE A 111 10.18 0.38 8.01
CA ILE A 111 11.47 1.03 7.99
C ILE A 111 11.30 2.40 7.39
N THR A 112 11.79 3.40 8.08
CA THR A 112 11.87 4.75 7.55
C THR A 112 12.81 4.74 6.36
N THR A 113 12.32 5.13 5.23
CA THR A 113 13.18 5.26 4.07
C THR A 113 13.70 6.67 3.98
N ALA A 114 14.94 6.78 3.63
CA ALA A 114 15.62 8.06 3.54
C ALA A 114 15.12 8.94 2.39
N SER A 115 14.28 8.46 1.51
CA SER A 115 14.09 9.11 0.22
C SER A 115 12.74 9.76 -0.04
N GLY A 116 11.83 9.76 0.88
CA GLY A 116 10.54 10.36 0.52
C GLY A 116 9.71 10.78 1.69
N GLY A 117 10.16 10.48 2.84
CA GLY A 117 9.36 10.71 4.04
C GLY A 117 8.25 9.70 4.18
N LEU A 118 8.13 9.16 5.35
CA LEU A 118 7.05 8.29 5.75
C LEU A 118 6.00 9.15 6.44
N TYR A 119 4.77 9.09 5.94
CA TYR A 119 3.67 9.82 6.55
C TYR A 119 2.71 8.84 7.18
N TRP A 120 2.40 9.07 8.43
CA TRP A 120 1.46 8.26 9.19
C TRP A 120 0.18 9.05 9.42
N PHE A 121 -0.94 8.51 8.96
CA PHE A 121 -2.25 9.08 9.19
C PHE A 121 -3.13 8.07 9.90
N GLY A 122 -3.86 8.55 10.87
CA GLY A 122 -4.77 7.70 11.61
C GLY A 122 -4.09 7.07 12.81
N THR A 123 -4.41 7.57 13.96
CA THR A 123 -4.04 6.96 15.23
C THR A 123 -5.18 6.09 15.70
N GLY A 124 -4.88 4.96 16.28
CA GLY A 124 -5.89 4.11 16.90
C GLY A 124 -6.47 3.02 16.01
N CYS A 125 -5.99 2.88 14.79
CA CYS A 125 -6.40 1.78 13.93
C CYS A 125 -5.38 0.65 13.87
N ALA A 126 -4.36 0.69 14.67
CA ALA A 126 -3.20 -0.18 14.58
C ALA A 126 -3.27 -1.43 15.44
N GLU A 127 -4.37 -1.72 16.00
CA GLU A 127 -4.56 -2.84 16.92
C GLU A 127 -4.50 -4.20 16.24
#